data_8c354e55209b21bc538980e2412f0aad
#
_entry.id   8c354e55209b21bc538980e2412f0aad
#
_cell.length_a   1.000
_cell.length_b   1.000
_cell.length_c   1.000
_cell.angle_alpha   90.00
_cell.angle_beta   90.00
_cell.angle_gamma   90.00
#
_symmetry.space_group_name_H-M   'P 1'
#
loop_
_entity.id
_entity.type
_entity.pdbx_description
1 polymer ?
#
loop_
_entity_poly.entity_id
_entity_poly.type
_entity_poly.pdbx_seq_one_letter_code
_entity_poly.pdbx_strand_id
1 'polypeptide(L)'
;MHLLYFIKSCETDLSARLVTFDFQILFHLYANGPSPSMSVMAATNASLAAFVKTIKRMTEDGLLVVESGVEDRRVRNYDLAPPVRAMISALLTQHLGARAA
;
A
#
# COMPACT_ATOMS: atom_id res chain seq x y z
N MET A 1 -10.92 -5.69 0.13
CA MET A 1 -10.57 -5.70 1.57
C MET A 1 -11.14 -4.47 2.23
N HIS A 2 -11.93 -4.67 3.28
CA HIS A 2 -12.62 -3.58 3.97
C HIS A 2 -11.82 -2.95 5.10
N LEU A 3 -10.71 -3.55 5.48
CA LEU A 3 -9.91 -3.08 6.62
C LEU A 3 -9.43 -1.65 6.45
N LEU A 4 -8.93 -1.29 5.27
CA LEU A 4 -8.43 0.06 5.03
C LEU A 4 -9.54 1.11 5.11
N TYR A 5 -10.72 0.79 4.58
CA TYR A 5 -11.88 1.68 4.70
C TYR A 5 -12.33 1.86 6.14
N PHE A 6 -12.34 0.78 6.90
CA PHE A 6 -12.67 0.83 8.33
C PHE A 6 -11.71 1.75 9.07
N ILE A 7 -10.40 1.58 8.83
CA ILE A 7 -9.36 2.38 9.48
C ILE A 7 -9.51 3.85 9.10
N LYS A 8 -9.73 4.16 7.83
CA LYS A 8 -9.91 5.55 7.36
C LYS A 8 -11.14 6.19 7.99
N SER A 9 -12.23 5.44 8.13
CA SER A 9 -13.44 5.94 8.78
C SER A 9 -13.17 6.24 10.24
N CYS A 10 -12.46 5.36 10.94
CA CYS A 10 -12.08 5.60 12.34
C CYS A 10 -11.19 6.83 12.46
N GLU A 11 -10.22 6.99 11.58
CA GLU A 11 -9.34 8.16 11.60
C GLU A 11 -10.11 9.45 11.40
N THR A 12 -11.08 9.46 10.49
CA THR A 12 -11.91 10.63 10.21
C THR A 12 -12.79 10.96 11.40
N ASP A 13 -13.53 9.97 11.92
CA ASP A 13 -14.49 10.16 12.99
C ASP A 13 -13.82 10.51 14.29
N LEU A 14 -12.65 9.95 14.58
CA LEU A 14 -11.93 10.16 15.81
C LEU A 14 -10.91 11.29 15.73
N SER A 15 -10.68 11.86 14.54
CA SER A 15 -9.64 12.86 14.29
C SER A 15 -8.28 12.39 14.78
N ALA A 16 -8.00 11.10 14.60
CA ALA A 16 -6.77 10.46 15.06
C ALA A 16 -6.14 9.65 13.95
N ARG A 17 -4.82 9.55 13.98
CA ARG A 17 -4.10 8.74 13.01
C ARG A 17 -3.88 7.36 13.60
N LEU A 18 -4.46 6.34 12.96
CA LEU A 18 -4.34 4.95 13.43
C LEU A 18 -3.23 4.19 12.73
N VAL A 19 -2.91 4.54 11.48
CA VAL A 19 -1.91 3.82 10.69
C VAL A 19 -0.99 4.78 9.96
N THR A 20 0.20 4.28 9.62
CA THR A 20 1.20 5.06 8.88
C THR A 20 0.91 5.07 7.38
N PHE A 21 1.59 5.93 6.64
CA PHE A 21 1.55 5.91 5.18
C PHE A 21 2.05 4.58 4.62
N ASP A 22 3.06 3.99 5.27
CA ASP A 22 3.58 2.67 4.92
C ASP A 22 2.46 1.64 4.90
N PHE A 23 1.67 1.60 5.96
CA PHE A 23 0.56 0.67 6.08
C PHE A 23 -0.47 0.89 4.97
N GLN A 24 -0.83 2.14 4.70
CA GLN A 24 -1.81 2.46 3.66
C GLN A 24 -1.33 2.00 2.29
N ILE A 25 -0.07 2.20 1.98
CA ILE A 25 0.52 1.77 0.71
C ILE A 25 0.55 0.25 0.61
N LEU A 26 1.04 -0.42 1.65
CA LEU A 26 1.15 -1.88 1.65
C LEU A 26 -0.22 -2.54 1.47
N PHE A 27 -1.24 -2.07 2.18
CA PHE A 27 -2.55 -2.69 2.10
C PHE A 27 -3.31 -2.31 0.84
N HIS A 28 -3.10 -1.13 0.28
CA HIS A 28 -3.65 -0.81 -1.03
C HIS A 28 -3.12 -1.77 -2.10
N LEU A 29 -1.81 -1.99 -2.12
CA LEU A 29 -1.19 -2.89 -3.09
C LEU A 29 -1.55 -4.36 -2.83
N TYR A 30 -1.67 -4.74 -1.56
CA TYR A 30 -2.10 -6.10 -1.22
C TYR A 30 -3.51 -6.38 -1.75
N ALA A 31 -4.41 -5.42 -1.59
CA ALA A 31 -5.80 -5.58 -1.99
C ALA A 31 -6.02 -5.47 -3.50
N ASN A 32 -5.25 -4.63 -4.17
CA ASN A 32 -5.50 -4.27 -5.58
C ASN A 32 -4.46 -4.80 -6.57
N GLY A 33 -3.30 -5.23 -6.08
CA GLY A 33 -2.20 -5.64 -6.95
C GLY A 33 -1.47 -4.45 -7.56
N PRO A 34 -0.74 -4.65 -8.65
CA PRO A 34 0.03 -3.58 -9.28
C PRO A 34 -0.85 -2.36 -9.56
N SER A 35 -0.38 -1.19 -9.16
CA SER A 35 -1.15 0.05 -9.26
C SER A 35 -0.27 1.22 -9.67
N PRO A 36 -0.79 2.13 -10.51
CA PRO A 36 -0.03 3.32 -10.88
C PRO A 36 0.16 4.24 -9.67
N SER A 37 1.22 5.02 -9.73
CA SER A 37 1.63 5.90 -8.65
C SER A 37 0.49 6.76 -8.10
N MET A 38 -0.32 7.34 -8.98
CA MET A 38 -1.44 8.20 -8.57
C MET A 38 -2.50 7.44 -7.76
N SER A 39 -2.78 6.19 -8.14
CA SER A 39 -3.74 5.37 -7.40
C SER A 39 -3.22 5.02 -6.01
N VAL A 40 -1.94 4.73 -5.91
CA VAL A 40 -1.30 4.45 -4.61
C VAL A 40 -1.34 5.68 -3.72
N MET A 41 -1.00 6.84 -4.29
CA MET A 41 -1.04 8.10 -3.54
C MET A 41 -2.46 8.41 -3.04
N ALA A 42 -3.46 8.21 -3.88
CA ALA A 42 -4.86 8.46 -3.53
C ALA A 42 -5.34 7.58 -2.36
N ALA A 43 -4.71 6.44 -2.14
CA ALA A 43 -5.03 5.56 -1.03
C ALA A 43 -4.46 6.05 0.31
N THR A 44 -3.57 7.05 0.27
CA THR A 44 -2.95 7.61 1.46
C THR A 44 -3.53 8.99 1.77
N ASN A 45 -3.22 9.48 2.98
CA ASN A 45 -3.52 10.86 3.36
C ASN A 45 -2.27 11.73 3.27
N ALA A 46 -1.22 11.24 2.60
CA ALA A 46 0.06 11.92 2.52
C ALA A 46 0.00 13.09 1.54
N SER A 47 0.75 14.14 1.83
CA SER A 47 1.07 15.15 0.85
C SER A 47 1.94 14.54 -0.26
N LEU A 48 2.04 15.21 -1.41
CA LEU A 48 2.89 14.73 -2.49
C LEU A 48 4.33 14.51 -2.02
N ALA A 49 4.88 15.47 -1.28
CA ALA A 49 6.26 15.36 -0.77
C ALA A 49 6.43 14.16 0.17
N ALA A 50 5.50 13.96 1.09
CA ALA A 50 5.54 12.83 2.01
C ALA A 50 5.38 11.51 1.27
N PHE A 51 4.49 11.46 0.29
CA PHE A 51 4.28 10.25 -0.52
C PHE A 51 5.54 9.87 -1.29
N VAL A 52 6.15 10.82 -1.99
CA VAL A 52 7.36 10.58 -2.77
C VAL A 52 8.49 10.05 -1.88
N LYS A 53 8.67 10.68 -0.72
CA LYS A 53 9.69 10.26 0.24
C LYS A 53 9.43 8.83 0.76
N THR A 54 8.18 8.53 1.10
CA THR A 54 7.80 7.22 1.63
C THR A 54 7.96 6.13 0.59
N ILE A 55 7.48 6.37 -0.64
CA ILE A 55 7.54 5.37 -1.70
C ILE A 55 8.99 5.06 -2.08
N LYS A 56 9.85 6.08 -2.10
CA LYS A 56 11.28 5.91 -2.38
C LYS A 56 11.94 5.03 -1.32
N ARG A 57 11.70 5.33 -0.05
CA ARG A 57 12.26 4.55 1.05
C ARG A 57 11.78 3.10 1.02
N MET A 58 10.49 2.88 0.82
CA MET A 58 9.93 1.53 0.78
C MET A 58 10.49 0.72 -0.39
N THR A 59 10.72 1.37 -1.53
CA THR A 59 11.33 0.73 -2.69
C THR A 59 12.78 0.38 -2.41
N GLU A 60 13.54 1.31 -1.82
CA GLU A 60 14.94 1.08 -1.44
C GLU A 60 15.07 -0.03 -0.39
N ASP A 61 14.12 -0.13 0.51
CA ASP A 61 14.11 -1.16 1.56
C ASP A 61 13.65 -2.53 1.05
N GLY A 62 13.29 -2.64 -0.22
CA GLY A 62 12.90 -3.91 -0.82
C GLY A 62 11.46 -4.34 -0.54
N LEU A 63 10.62 -3.43 -0.03
CA LEU A 63 9.21 -3.74 0.23
C LEU A 63 8.37 -3.66 -1.03
N LEU A 64 8.74 -2.78 -1.94
CA LEU A 64 8.03 -2.53 -3.19
C LEU A 64 8.93 -2.77 -4.39
N VAL A 65 8.30 -3.14 -5.50
CA VAL A 65 8.92 -3.16 -6.81
C VAL A 65 8.21 -2.14 -7.70
N VAL A 66 8.92 -1.61 -8.67
CA VAL A 66 8.40 -0.61 -9.59
C VAL A 66 8.70 -1.02 -11.03
N GLU A 67 7.70 -0.86 -11.90
CA GLU A 67 7.84 -1.12 -13.32
C GLU A 67 7.27 0.04 -14.11
N SER A 68 7.87 0.31 -15.28
CA SER A 68 7.31 1.27 -16.22
C SER A 68 6.08 0.69 -16.89
N GLY A 69 5.11 1.54 -17.22
CA GLY A 69 3.92 1.11 -17.94
C GLY A 69 4.26 0.58 -19.33
N VAL A 70 3.49 -0.42 -19.79
CA VAL A 70 3.70 -1.03 -21.08
C VAL A 70 3.39 -0.06 -22.23
N GLU A 71 2.30 0.69 -22.10
CA GLU A 71 1.86 1.64 -23.12
C GLU A 71 2.53 3.01 -22.98
N ASP A 72 2.79 3.44 -21.77
CA ASP A 72 3.46 4.70 -21.50
C ASP A 72 4.54 4.48 -20.43
N ARG A 73 5.81 4.57 -20.89
CA ARG A 73 6.97 4.34 -20.01
C ARG A 73 7.14 5.41 -18.94
N ARG A 74 6.43 6.52 -19.04
CA ARG A 74 6.44 7.56 -18.00
C ARG A 74 5.56 7.17 -16.82
N VAL A 75 4.62 6.27 -17.03
CA VAL A 75 3.76 5.76 -15.96
C VAL A 75 4.54 4.73 -15.18
N ARG A 76 4.59 4.90 -13.85
CA ARG A 76 5.21 3.95 -12.95
C ARG A 76 4.14 3.18 -12.22
N ASN A 77 4.23 1.86 -12.27
CA ASN A 77 3.36 0.96 -11.52
C ASN A 77 4.15 0.38 -10.36
N TYR A 78 3.57 0.42 -9.19
CA TYR A 78 4.16 -0.15 -7.97
C TYR A 78 3.41 -1.41 -7.58
N ASP A 79 4.11 -2.34 -6.99
CA ASP A 79 3.52 -3.53 -6.40
C ASP A 79 4.35 -3.95 -5.21
N LEU A 80 3.79 -4.83 -4.38
CA LEU A 80 4.54 -5.46 -3.32
C LEU A 80 5.61 -6.36 -3.93
N ALA A 81 6.79 -6.39 -3.32
CA ALA A 81 7.76 -7.42 -3.65
C ALA A 81 7.13 -8.79 -3.33
N PRO A 82 7.30 -9.82 -4.18
CA PRO A 82 6.66 -11.12 -3.97
C PRO A 82 6.83 -11.72 -2.58
N PRO A 83 8.03 -11.69 -1.96
CA PRO A 83 8.18 -12.20 -0.59
C PRO A 83 7.36 -11.41 0.43
N VAL A 84 7.16 -10.11 0.21
CA VAL A 84 6.38 -9.26 1.12
C VAL A 84 4.91 -9.61 1.03
N ARG A 85 4.39 -9.82 -0.18
CA ARG A 85 3.00 -10.25 -0.37
C ARG A 85 2.73 -11.57 0.35
N ALA A 86 3.63 -12.53 0.19
CA ALA A 86 3.50 -13.82 0.86
C ALA A 86 3.52 -13.68 2.37
N MET A 87 4.37 -12.81 2.88
CA MET A 87 4.50 -12.56 4.32
C MET A 87 3.22 -11.93 4.89
N ILE A 88 2.65 -10.95 4.19
CA ILE A 88 1.39 -10.32 4.62
C ILE A 88 0.26 -11.35 4.65
N SER A 89 0.15 -12.19 3.60
CA SER A 89 -0.84 -13.25 3.55
C SER A 89 -0.73 -14.19 4.74
N ALA A 90 0.49 -14.60 5.05
CA ALA A 90 0.76 -15.51 6.19
C ALA A 90 0.38 -14.86 7.53
N LEU A 91 0.71 -13.58 7.71
CA LEU A 91 0.40 -12.86 8.94
C LEU A 91 -1.11 -12.65 9.11
N LEU A 92 -1.81 -12.33 8.04
CA LEU A 92 -3.27 -12.20 8.10
C LEU A 92 -3.93 -13.51 8.50
N THR A 93 -3.49 -14.61 7.90
CA THR A 93 -4.02 -15.94 8.24
C THR A 93 -3.73 -16.29 9.69
N GLN A 94 -2.50 -16.06 10.13
CA GLN A 94 -2.05 -16.41 11.48
C GLN A 94 -2.78 -15.64 12.57
N HIS A 95 -2.94 -14.34 12.39
CA HIS A 95 -3.42 -13.46 13.47
C HIS A 95 -4.91 -13.14 13.38
N LEU A 96 -5.48 -13.09 12.19
CA LEU A 96 -6.87 -12.70 11.99
C LEU A 96 -7.75 -13.86 11.50
N GLY A 97 -7.16 -15.01 11.21
CA GLY A 97 -7.88 -16.13 10.64
C GLY A 97 -8.42 -15.85 9.25
N ALA A 98 -7.98 -14.74 8.62
CA ALA A 98 -8.42 -14.37 7.29
C ALA A 98 -7.76 -15.26 6.25
N ARG A 99 -8.54 -15.66 5.25
CA ARG A 99 -7.95 -16.35 4.11
C ARG A 99 -7.20 -15.34 3.25
N ALA A 100 -6.02 -15.71 2.80
CA ALA A 100 -5.30 -14.97 1.79
C ALA A 100 -6.12 -15.03 0.50
N ALA A 101 -6.61 -13.92 0.08
CA ALA A 101 -7.40 -13.83 -1.15
C ALA A 101 -6.51 -13.47 -2.32
#